data_9db86f31384fe54d812b3cd0509e7dd6
#
_entry.id   9db86f31384fe54d812b3cd0509e7dd6
#
_cell.length_a   1.000
_cell.length_b   1.000
_cell.length_c   1.000
_cell.angle_alpha   90.00
_cell.angle_beta   90.00
_cell.angle_gamma   90.00
#
_symmetry.space_group_name_H-M   'P 1'
#
loop_
_entity.id
_entity.type
_entity.pdbx_description
1 polymer ?
#
loop_
_entity_poly.entity_id
_entity_poly.type
_entity_poly.pdbx_seq_one_letter_code
_entity_poly.pdbx_strand_id
1 'polypeptide(L)'
;MRIFGNSWYNIDININRVFSKGRLMNKVRRVERMVAMTKLLVDSPQKLISLNYFCDFFGMAKSTVSEDLTCVRQSMEHFQLGTLETVAGVAGGVRFIPHRKGEQANEILRDVQQRLREPDRIIPGGFIYMSDILYDWHVMTRLGEIIMTRFVDRNPDYILTVETKGIPLAVMVARAFNKPLVIARRDSKVTEGSAISINYVTGSSGRIQTMTLTKRAIPPNAKVLIIDDFMKAGGTAKGLTELVHEMNGKVVGTGVLVATAEPNPKLINDYESLFTFHGIDESTNEIHIEPVFDTIDR
;
A
#
# COMPACT_ATOMS: atom_id res chain seq x y z
N MET A 1 -33.24 13.16 1.71
CA MET A 1 -31.87 13.10 2.16
C MET A 1 -31.35 11.70 1.82
N ARG A 2 -30.85 11.51 0.59
CA ARG A 2 -30.35 10.20 0.14
C ARG A 2 -28.91 10.07 0.57
N ILE A 3 -28.67 9.11 1.42
CA ILE A 3 -27.36 8.65 1.86
C ILE A 3 -26.62 8.12 0.63
N PHE A 4 -25.57 8.80 0.20
CA PHE A 4 -24.65 8.29 -0.81
C PHE A 4 -23.83 7.15 -0.15
N GLY A 5 -24.40 5.95 -0.17
CA GLY A 5 -23.68 4.75 0.19
C GLY A 5 -22.54 4.49 -0.80
N ASN A 6 -21.48 3.92 -0.31
CA ASN A 6 -20.21 3.36 -0.85
C ASN A 6 -20.11 2.97 -2.34
N SER A 7 -20.66 3.77 -3.27
CA SER A 7 -20.76 3.45 -4.69
C SER A 7 -19.57 3.88 -5.55
N TRP A 8 -18.59 4.61 -4.99
CA TRP A 8 -17.49 5.16 -5.79
C TRP A 8 -16.33 4.19 -6.00
N TYR A 9 -16.25 3.11 -5.22
CA TYR A 9 -15.15 2.14 -5.27
C TYR A 9 -15.47 0.86 -6.05
N ASN A 10 -16.70 0.70 -6.50
CA ASN A 10 -17.11 -0.31 -7.44
C ASN A 10 -17.25 0.28 -8.86
N ILE A 11 -16.17 0.85 -9.40
CA ILE A 11 -16.00 0.78 -10.84
C ILE A 11 -15.62 -0.68 -11.10
N ASP A 12 -16.60 -1.57 -11.02
CA ASP A 12 -16.57 -2.80 -11.77
C ASP A 12 -16.43 -2.34 -13.23
N ILE A 13 -15.22 -2.28 -13.72
CA ILE A 13 -14.99 -2.35 -15.15
C ILE A 13 -15.68 -3.66 -15.48
N ASN A 14 -16.93 -3.54 -15.93
CA ASN A 14 -17.73 -4.67 -16.34
C ASN A 14 -17.07 -5.20 -17.61
N ILE A 15 -16.01 -6.00 -17.40
CA ILE A 15 -15.21 -6.62 -18.46
C ILE A 15 -16.16 -7.37 -19.39
N ASN A 16 -17.33 -7.84 -18.90
CA ASN A 16 -18.42 -8.37 -19.71
C ASN A 16 -19.01 -7.35 -20.72
N ARG A 17 -18.82 -6.04 -20.51
CA ARG A 17 -19.21 -5.02 -21.51
C ARG A 17 -18.18 -4.88 -22.63
N VAL A 18 -16.90 -5.15 -22.35
CA VAL A 18 -15.83 -5.08 -23.36
C VAL A 18 -15.81 -6.36 -24.22
N PHE A 19 -16.12 -7.49 -23.61
CA PHE A 19 -16.30 -8.75 -24.31
C PHE A 19 -17.81 -9.00 -24.49
N SER A 20 -18.42 -8.23 -25.42
CA SER A 20 -19.81 -8.44 -25.83
C SER A 20 -20.08 -9.92 -26.13
N LYS A 21 -21.23 -10.42 -25.67
CA LYS A 21 -21.79 -11.77 -25.71
C LYS A 21 -21.73 -12.54 -27.05
N GLY A 22 -20.74 -12.35 -27.88
CA GLY A 22 -20.71 -12.92 -29.22
C GLY A 22 -19.39 -13.44 -29.76
N ARG A 23 -18.27 -13.34 -29.03
CA ARG A 23 -16.95 -13.57 -29.64
C ARG A 23 -16.07 -14.67 -29.06
N LEU A 24 -16.53 -15.45 -28.07
CA LEU A 24 -15.78 -16.61 -27.57
C LEU A 24 -16.49 -17.93 -27.96
N MET A 25 -16.68 -18.17 -29.25
CA MET A 25 -17.15 -19.44 -29.76
C MET A 25 -16.03 -20.47 -29.99
N ASN A 26 -14.76 -20.12 -29.77
CA ASN A 26 -13.67 -21.08 -29.79
C ASN A 26 -13.41 -21.57 -28.34
N LYS A 27 -13.32 -22.91 -28.21
CA LYS A 27 -12.99 -23.59 -26.94
C LYS A 27 -11.70 -23.02 -26.36
N VAL A 28 -11.80 -22.17 -25.31
CA VAL A 28 -10.65 -21.56 -24.62
C VAL A 28 -9.80 -22.67 -24.03
N ARG A 29 -8.51 -22.71 -24.36
CA ARG A 29 -7.58 -23.73 -23.88
C ARG A 29 -7.29 -23.53 -22.39
N ARG A 30 -6.93 -24.59 -21.69
CA ARG A 30 -6.63 -24.55 -20.26
C ARG A 30 -5.57 -23.50 -19.91
N VAL A 31 -4.48 -23.45 -20.66
CA VAL A 31 -3.40 -22.48 -20.45
C VAL A 31 -3.89 -21.05 -20.60
N GLU A 32 -4.71 -20.76 -21.62
CA GLU A 32 -5.27 -19.43 -21.87
C GLU A 32 -6.17 -18.99 -20.70
N ARG A 33 -6.97 -19.90 -20.14
CA ARG A 33 -7.79 -19.62 -18.97
C ARG A 33 -6.94 -19.32 -17.74
N MET A 34 -5.91 -20.14 -17.45
CA MET A 34 -5.04 -19.92 -16.31
C MET A 34 -4.30 -18.60 -16.41
N VAL A 35 -3.77 -18.22 -17.57
CA VAL A 35 -3.13 -16.91 -17.80
C VAL A 35 -4.11 -15.77 -17.54
N ALA A 36 -5.33 -15.86 -18.08
CA ALA A 36 -6.36 -14.84 -17.89
C ALA A 36 -6.82 -14.75 -16.42
N MET A 37 -7.04 -15.89 -15.73
CA MET A 37 -7.34 -15.93 -14.29
C MET A 37 -6.25 -15.25 -13.46
N THR A 38 -4.99 -15.60 -13.72
CA THR A 38 -3.82 -15.00 -13.07
C THR A 38 -3.82 -13.48 -13.24
N LYS A 39 -4.00 -13.01 -14.48
CA LYS A 39 -4.02 -11.57 -14.77
C LYS A 39 -5.13 -10.85 -14.03
N LEU A 40 -6.36 -11.38 -14.05
CA LEU A 40 -7.50 -10.78 -13.37
C LEU A 40 -7.31 -10.70 -11.84
N LEU A 41 -6.72 -11.73 -11.25
CA LEU A 41 -6.44 -11.78 -9.81
C LEU A 41 -5.34 -10.80 -9.41
N VAL A 42 -4.23 -10.76 -10.16
CA VAL A 42 -3.09 -9.87 -9.88
C VAL A 42 -3.44 -8.39 -10.08
N ASP A 43 -4.31 -8.07 -11.05
CA ASP A 43 -4.75 -6.70 -11.29
C ASP A 43 -5.71 -6.17 -10.20
N SER A 44 -6.31 -7.08 -9.43
CA SER A 44 -7.26 -6.73 -8.38
C SER A 44 -6.88 -7.43 -7.06
N PRO A 45 -5.70 -7.09 -6.46
CA PRO A 45 -5.26 -7.71 -5.21
C PRO A 45 -6.32 -7.54 -4.12
N GLN A 46 -6.40 -8.49 -3.20
CA GLN A 46 -7.37 -8.53 -2.11
C GLN A 46 -8.86 -8.56 -2.52
N LYS A 47 -9.19 -8.35 -3.80
CA LYS A 47 -10.58 -8.43 -4.28
C LYS A 47 -11.02 -9.90 -4.31
N LEU A 48 -12.12 -10.19 -3.61
CA LEU A 48 -12.73 -11.51 -3.66
C LEU A 48 -13.48 -11.68 -4.99
N ILE A 49 -13.04 -12.62 -5.81
CA ILE A 49 -13.66 -12.96 -7.09
C ILE A 49 -14.35 -14.31 -6.94
N SER A 50 -15.66 -14.37 -7.18
CA SER A 50 -16.42 -15.62 -7.03
C SER A 50 -16.05 -16.64 -8.11
N LEU A 51 -16.16 -17.94 -7.79
CA LEU A 51 -15.96 -18.97 -8.80
C LEU A 51 -16.98 -18.85 -9.94
N ASN A 52 -18.21 -18.44 -9.63
CA ASN A 52 -19.25 -18.25 -10.63
C ASN A 52 -18.85 -17.18 -11.66
N TYR A 53 -18.17 -16.11 -11.25
CA TYR A 53 -17.65 -15.12 -12.17
C TYR A 53 -16.73 -15.76 -13.24
N PHE A 54 -15.81 -16.62 -12.84
CA PHE A 54 -14.93 -17.33 -13.78
C PHE A 54 -15.68 -18.36 -14.62
N CYS A 55 -16.68 -19.05 -14.04
CA CYS A 55 -17.54 -19.97 -14.78
C CYS A 55 -18.26 -19.25 -15.92
N ASP A 56 -18.87 -18.11 -15.62
CA ASP A 56 -19.62 -17.31 -16.59
C ASP A 56 -18.68 -16.68 -17.63
N PHE A 57 -17.50 -16.20 -17.17
CA PHE A 57 -16.50 -15.55 -18.03
C PHE A 57 -15.91 -16.50 -19.08
N PHE A 58 -15.62 -17.76 -18.70
CA PHE A 58 -15.00 -18.75 -19.58
C PHE A 58 -15.99 -19.76 -20.17
N GLY A 59 -17.24 -19.76 -19.74
CA GLY A 59 -18.24 -20.79 -20.15
C GLY A 59 -17.87 -22.19 -19.66
N MET A 60 -17.28 -22.31 -18.43
CA MET A 60 -16.77 -23.57 -17.88
C MET A 60 -17.50 -24.02 -16.63
N ALA A 61 -17.50 -25.34 -16.39
CA ALA A 61 -18.02 -25.92 -15.16
C ALA A 61 -17.16 -25.50 -13.94
N LYS A 62 -17.80 -25.44 -12.77
CA LYS A 62 -17.15 -25.02 -11.51
C LYS A 62 -15.99 -25.92 -11.13
N SER A 63 -16.06 -27.24 -11.40
CA SER A 63 -14.96 -28.18 -11.17
C SER A 63 -13.71 -27.82 -12.00
N THR A 64 -13.91 -27.54 -13.29
CA THR A 64 -12.81 -27.14 -14.19
C THR A 64 -12.14 -25.83 -13.73
N VAL A 65 -12.95 -24.84 -13.36
CA VAL A 65 -12.45 -23.57 -12.81
C VAL A 65 -11.66 -23.78 -11.52
N SER A 66 -12.16 -24.64 -10.63
CA SER A 66 -11.50 -24.97 -9.36
C SER A 66 -10.15 -25.66 -9.58
N GLU A 67 -10.06 -26.58 -10.53
CA GLU A 67 -8.81 -27.25 -10.90
C GLU A 67 -7.79 -26.28 -11.50
N ASP A 68 -8.23 -25.39 -12.40
CA ASP A 68 -7.37 -24.37 -13.00
C ASP A 68 -6.84 -23.41 -11.93
N LEU A 69 -7.68 -22.94 -11.00
CA LEU A 69 -7.27 -22.10 -9.88
C LEU A 69 -6.31 -22.79 -8.90
N THR A 70 -6.44 -24.12 -8.73
CA THR A 70 -5.50 -24.92 -7.94
C THR A 70 -4.10 -24.89 -8.57
N CYS A 71 -4.01 -25.05 -9.90
CA CYS A 71 -2.73 -24.95 -10.61
C CYS A 71 -2.13 -23.54 -10.51
N VAL A 72 -2.95 -22.49 -10.65
CA VAL A 72 -2.49 -21.10 -10.49
C VAL A 72 -1.96 -20.87 -9.08
N ARG A 73 -2.65 -21.36 -8.05
CA ARG A 73 -2.21 -21.27 -6.65
C ARG A 73 -0.85 -21.93 -6.45
N GLN A 74 -0.71 -23.19 -6.87
CA GLN A 74 0.55 -23.92 -6.73
C GLN A 74 1.72 -23.22 -7.42
N SER A 75 1.47 -22.63 -8.60
CA SER A 75 2.50 -21.85 -9.31
C SER A 75 2.86 -20.58 -8.55
N MET A 76 1.89 -19.84 -8.03
CA MET A 76 2.15 -18.63 -7.23
C MET A 76 2.97 -18.94 -5.98
N GLU A 77 2.63 -20.00 -5.26
CA GLU A 77 3.34 -20.45 -4.06
C GLU A 77 4.76 -20.96 -4.40
N HIS A 78 4.89 -21.79 -5.44
CA HIS A 78 6.17 -22.33 -5.86
C HIS A 78 7.19 -21.25 -6.23
N PHE A 79 6.75 -20.22 -6.95
CA PHE A 79 7.60 -19.11 -7.38
C PHE A 79 7.57 -17.90 -6.42
N GLN A 80 6.95 -18.03 -5.26
CA GLN A 80 6.83 -16.98 -4.24
C GLN A 80 6.29 -15.64 -4.77
N LEU A 81 5.28 -15.70 -5.66
CA LEU A 81 4.68 -14.54 -6.31
C LEU A 81 3.49 -13.94 -5.52
N GLY A 82 3.19 -14.48 -4.37
CA GLY A 82 2.04 -14.15 -3.54
C GLY A 82 1.18 -15.39 -3.26
N THR A 83 0.03 -15.20 -2.63
CA THR A 83 -0.87 -16.30 -2.24
C THR A 83 -2.26 -16.14 -2.85
N LEU A 84 -2.85 -17.23 -3.32
CA LEU A 84 -4.27 -17.32 -3.62
C LEU A 84 -5.01 -17.90 -2.43
N GLU A 85 -5.78 -17.06 -1.75
CA GLU A 85 -6.65 -17.49 -0.66
C GLU A 85 -8.04 -17.86 -1.19
N THR A 86 -8.58 -18.98 -0.69
CA THR A 86 -9.98 -19.38 -0.97
C THR A 86 -10.82 -19.06 0.24
N VAL A 87 -11.88 -18.28 0.04
CA VAL A 87 -12.91 -18.01 1.03
C VAL A 87 -14.10 -18.89 0.76
N ALA A 88 -14.47 -19.74 1.74
CA ALA A 88 -15.62 -20.65 1.63
C ALA A 88 -16.95 -19.91 1.87
N GLY A 89 -18.05 -20.49 1.38
CA GLY A 89 -19.40 -20.02 1.64
C GLY A 89 -20.17 -19.59 0.39
N VAL A 90 -21.41 -19.12 0.58
CA VAL A 90 -22.31 -18.70 -0.52
C VAL A 90 -21.75 -17.50 -1.28
N ALA A 91 -21.15 -16.55 -0.57
CA ALA A 91 -20.43 -15.41 -1.14
C ALA A 91 -18.92 -15.68 -1.27
N GLY A 92 -18.50 -16.94 -1.30
CA GLY A 92 -17.12 -17.36 -1.37
C GLY A 92 -16.49 -17.16 -2.74
N GLY A 93 -15.16 -17.25 -2.77
CA GLY A 93 -14.39 -17.04 -3.98
C GLY A 93 -12.92 -17.22 -3.74
N VAL A 94 -12.10 -16.64 -4.61
CA VAL A 94 -10.65 -16.55 -4.44
C VAL A 94 -10.20 -15.10 -4.46
N ARG A 95 -9.15 -14.81 -3.74
CA ARG A 95 -8.46 -13.51 -3.79
C ARG A 95 -6.95 -13.71 -3.85
N PHE A 96 -6.28 -12.81 -4.53
CA PHE A 96 -4.83 -12.75 -4.58
C PHE A 96 -4.30 -11.81 -3.51
N ILE A 97 -3.33 -12.27 -2.73
CA ILE A 97 -2.64 -11.49 -1.71
C ILE A 97 -1.19 -11.30 -2.16
N PRO A 98 -0.78 -10.08 -2.53
CA PRO A 98 0.57 -9.78 -3.01
C PRO A 98 1.54 -9.57 -1.84
N HIS A 99 1.64 -10.51 -0.91
CA HIS A 99 2.54 -10.37 0.21
C HIS A 99 3.99 -10.72 -0.14
N ARG A 100 4.92 -10.06 0.57
CA ARG A 100 6.34 -10.37 0.57
C ARG A 100 6.82 -10.46 2.01
N LYS A 101 7.44 -11.58 2.35
CA LYS A 101 7.88 -11.86 3.72
C LYS A 101 9.19 -12.66 3.73
N GLY A 102 9.78 -12.75 4.93
CA GLY A 102 10.99 -13.54 5.15
C GLY A 102 12.15 -13.10 4.25
N GLU A 103 12.92 -14.06 3.73
CA GLU A 103 14.13 -13.77 2.96
C GLU A 103 13.86 -12.98 1.68
N GLN A 104 12.74 -13.21 1.00
CA GLN A 104 12.38 -12.44 -0.19
C GLN A 104 12.21 -10.93 0.10
N ALA A 105 11.58 -10.59 1.23
CA ALA A 105 11.47 -9.20 1.67
C ALA A 105 12.84 -8.63 2.05
N ASN A 106 13.64 -9.42 2.75
CA ASN A 106 14.96 -9.02 3.20
C ASN A 106 15.94 -8.77 2.03
N GLU A 107 15.89 -9.56 0.96
CA GLU A 107 16.67 -9.33 -0.25
C GLU A 107 16.29 -7.98 -0.91
N ILE A 108 15.00 -7.70 -1.05
CA ILE A 108 14.52 -6.42 -1.59
C ILE A 108 15.02 -5.25 -0.75
N LEU A 109 14.96 -5.38 0.58
CA LEU A 109 15.44 -4.34 1.48
C LEU A 109 16.96 -4.13 1.36
N ARG A 110 17.75 -5.20 1.20
CA ARG A 110 19.21 -5.09 0.96
C ARG A 110 19.51 -4.38 -0.36
N ASP A 111 18.80 -4.70 -1.44
CA ASP A 111 18.99 -4.05 -2.74
C ASP A 111 18.70 -2.55 -2.65
N VAL A 112 17.62 -2.17 -1.97
CA VAL A 112 17.28 -0.75 -1.77
C VAL A 112 18.28 -0.07 -0.83
N GLN A 113 18.76 -0.75 0.22
CA GLN A 113 19.81 -0.24 1.12
C GLN A 113 21.07 0.10 0.34
N GLN A 114 21.53 -0.78 -0.57
CA GLN A 114 22.71 -0.52 -1.37
C GLN A 114 22.59 0.79 -2.15
N ARG A 115 21.43 1.01 -2.79
CA ARG A 115 21.13 2.26 -3.49
C ARG A 115 21.11 3.46 -2.55
N LEU A 116 20.49 3.34 -1.36
CA LEU A 116 20.42 4.42 -0.37
C LEU A 116 21.77 4.81 0.23
N ARG A 117 22.75 3.92 0.21
CA ARG A 117 24.10 4.14 0.77
C ARG A 117 25.08 4.76 -0.24
N GLU A 118 24.68 5.01 -1.48
CA GLU A 118 25.54 5.64 -2.48
C GLU A 118 25.96 7.04 -2.03
N PRO A 119 27.27 7.35 -1.99
CA PRO A 119 27.77 8.63 -1.41
C PRO A 119 27.30 9.88 -2.16
N ASP A 120 27.01 9.78 -3.45
CA ASP A 120 26.51 10.86 -4.30
C ASP A 120 25.08 11.30 -3.95
N ARG A 121 24.39 10.58 -3.06
CA ARG A 121 23.08 10.94 -2.52
C ARG A 121 23.15 11.96 -1.39
N ILE A 122 24.33 12.26 -0.87
CA ILE A 122 24.47 13.21 0.23
C ILE A 122 24.23 14.63 -0.28
N ILE A 123 23.24 15.30 0.32
CA ILE A 123 22.90 16.70 0.04
C ILE A 123 23.36 17.55 1.23
N PRO A 124 23.88 18.78 0.97
CA PRO A 124 24.29 19.71 2.02
C PRO A 124 23.22 19.88 3.11
N GLY A 125 23.65 19.84 4.38
CA GLY A 125 22.77 19.93 5.54
C GLY A 125 22.32 18.57 6.10
N GLY A 126 23.00 17.47 5.74
CA GLY A 126 22.74 16.14 6.29
C GLY A 126 21.49 15.46 5.73
N PHE A 127 21.09 15.82 4.52
CA PHE A 127 19.97 15.20 3.84
C PHE A 127 20.43 14.14 2.82
N ILE A 128 19.53 13.20 2.52
CA ILE A 128 19.74 12.18 1.50
C ILE A 128 18.79 12.42 0.33
N TYR A 129 19.31 12.39 -0.89
CA TYR A 129 18.51 12.35 -2.11
C TYR A 129 17.87 10.97 -2.29
N MET A 130 16.55 10.92 -2.33
CA MET A 130 15.79 9.67 -2.47
C MET A 130 14.73 9.74 -3.58
N SER A 131 14.63 10.86 -4.28
CA SER A 131 13.50 11.07 -5.21
C SER A 131 13.48 10.07 -6.36
N ASP A 132 14.64 9.65 -6.87
CA ASP A 132 14.77 8.62 -7.90
C ASP A 132 14.26 7.24 -7.43
N ILE A 133 14.48 6.90 -6.15
CA ILE A 133 13.98 5.67 -5.53
C ILE A 133 12.48 5.78 -5.30
N LEU A 134 12.00 6.91 -4.75
CA LEU A 134 10.59 7.15 -4.46
C LEU A 134 9.71 7.17 -5.71
N TYR A 135 10.24 7.63 -6.84
CA TYR A 135 9.50 7.67 -8.11
C TYR A 135 9.75 6.45 -9.00
N ASP A 136 10.56 5.48 -8.56
CA ASP A 136 10.69 4.19 -9.20
C ASP A 136 9.52 3.29 -8.78
N TRP A 137 8.51 3.17 -9.66
CA TRP A 137 7.32 2.40 -9.36
C TRP A 137 7.60 0.90 -9.11
N HIS A 138 8.65 0.33 -9.72
CA HIS A 138 9.05 -1.06 -9.49
C HIS A 138 9.50 -1.25 -8.05
N VAL A 139 10.32 -0.33 -7.53
CA VAL A 139 10.78 -0.34 -6.13
C VAL A 139 9.59 -0.11 -5.21
N MET A 140 8.80 0.94 -5.47
CA MET A 140 7.64 1.28 -4.61
C MET A 140 6.60 0.16 -4.57
N THR A 141 6.38 -0.58 -5.66
CA THR A 141 5.48 -1.74 -5.64
C THR A 141 5.95 -2.80 -4.65
N ARG A 142 7.23 -3.17 -4.71
CA ARG A 142 7.80 -4.19 -3.80
C ARG A 142 7.78 -3.75 -2.34
N LEU A 143 8.17 -2.51 -2.07
CA LEU A 143 8.13 -1.94 -0.72
C LEU A 143 6.70 -1.79 -0.20
N GLY A 144 5.75 -1.41 -1.05
CA GLY A 144 4.33 -1.36 -0.70
C GLY A 144 3.74 -2.73 -0.35
N GLU A 145 4.18 -3.80 -1.03
CA GLU A 145 3.80 -5.18 -0.72
C GLU A 145 4.42 -5.65 0.60
N ILE A 146 5.64 -5.24 0.95
CA ILE A 146 6.25 -5.51 2.26
C ILE A 146 5.46 -4.79 3.37
N ILE A 147 5.16 -3.50 3.21
CA ILE A 147 4.35 -2.76 4.18
C ILE A 147 2.98 -3.42 4.33
N MET A 148 2.32 -3.77 3.22
CA MET A 148 1.03 -4.45 3.27
C MET A 148 1.12 -5.73 4.10
N THR A 149 2.18 -6.52 3.93
CA THR A 149 2.40 -7.76 4.67
C THR A 149 2.51 -7.51 6.18
N ARG A 150 3.26 -6.48 6.58
CA ARG A 150 3.44 -6.12 8.01
C ARG A 150 2.17 -5.63 8.69
N PHE A 151 1.27 -5.01 7.92
CA PHE A 151 0.02 -4.45 8.45
C PHE A 151 -1.23 -5.24 8.05
N VAL A 152 -1.11 -6.46 7.51
CA VAL A 152 -2.25 -7.23 7.00
C VAL A 152 -3.33 -7.47 8.05
N ASP A 153 -2.95 -7.76 9.29
CA ASP A 153 -3.87 -8.03 10.41
C ASP A 153 -4.59 -6.78 10.92
N ARG A 154 -4.08 -5.58 10.60
CA ARG A 154 -4.70 -4.31 10.99
C ARG A 154 -5.96 -4.01 10.19
N ASN A 155 -6.11 -4.63 9.01
CA ASN A 155 -7.27 -4.54 8.13
C ASN A 155 -7.78 -3.09 7.94
N PRO A 156 -7.00 -2.19 7.35
CA PRO A 156 -7.37 -0.80 7.15
C PRO A 156 -8.52 -0.66 6.17
N ASP A 157 -9.35 0.39 6.34
CA ASP A 157 -10.37 0.78 5.39
C ASP A 157 -9.86 1.84 4.40
N TYR A 158 -8.91 2.66 4.83
CA TYR A 158 -8.30 3.75 4.08
C TYR A 158 -6.79 3.79 4.31
N ILE A 159 -6.07 4.19 3.26
CA ILE A 159 -4.65 4.55 3.36
C ILE A 159 -4.58 6.07 3.33
N LEU A 160 -3.81 6.67 4.25
CA LEU A 160 -3.65 8.12 4.36
C LEU A 160 -2.17 8.50 4.24
N THR A 161 -1.90 9.50 3.45
CA THR A 161 -0.57 10.14 3.38
C THR A 161 -0.68 11.66 3.33
N VAL A 162 0.44 12.34 3.42
CA VAL A 162 0.54 13.79 3.18
C VAL A 162 1.31 14.05 1.88
N GLU A 163 0.97 15.12 1.16
CA GLU A 163 1.76 15.59 0.02
C GLU A 163 3.18 15.94 0.48
N THR A 164 4.25 15.60 -0.27
CA THR A 164 4.25 15.13 -1.68
C THR A 164 4.95 13.77 -1.82
N LYS A 165 6.08 13.55 -1.11
CA LYS A 165 7.00 12.43 -1.33
C LYS A 165 6.46 11.08 -0.85
N GLY A 166 5.57 11.07 0.16
CA GLY A 166 4.90 9.85 0.63
C GLY A 166 3.90 9.25 -0.35
N ILE A 167 3.43 10.05 -1.33
CA ILE A 167 2.36 9.62 -2.26
C ILE A 167 2.72 8.36 -3.07
N PRO A 168 3.90 8.22 -3.70
CA PRO A 168 4.18 7.04 -4.51
C PRO A 168 4.11 5.73 -3.72
N LEU A 169 4.70 5.71 -2.52
CA LEU A 169 4.63 4.55 -1.63
C LEU A 169 3.18 4.27 -1.20
N ALA A 170 2.46 5.31 -0.78
CA ALA A 170 1.06 5.19 -0.34
C ALA A 170 0.12 4.67 -1.44
N VAL A 171 0.35 5.05 -2.72
CA VAL A 171 -0.39 4.50 -3.88
C VAL A 171 -0.17 2.99 -3.99
N MET A 172 1.07 2.52 -3.82
CA MET A 172 1.36 1.09 -3.93
C MET A 172 0.85 0.29 -2.73
N VAL A 173 0.90 0.85 -1.54
CA VAL A 173 0.26 0.25 -0.35
C VAL A 173 -1.26 0.19 -0.52
N ALA A 174 -1.89 1.27 -0.98
CA ALA A 174 -3.33 1.32 -1.26
C ALA A 174 -3.74 0.27 -2.30
N ARG A 175 -2.96 0.12 -3.39
CA ARG A 175 -3.13 -0.93 -4.39
C ARG A 175 -3.02 -2.33 -3.75
N ALA A 176 -1.99 -2.58 -2.94
CA ALA A 176 -1.75 -3.89 -2.34
C ALA A 176 -2.86 -4.29 -1.36
N PHE A 177 -3.41 -3.34 -0.59
CA PHE A 177 -4.59 -3.54 0.27
C PHE A 177 -5.92 -3.49 -0.48
N ASN A 178 -5.94 -3.04 -1.74
CA ASN A 178 -7.17 -2.73 -2.49
C ASN A 178 -8.07 -1.77 -1.69
N LYS A 179 -7.48 -0.70 -1.18
CA LYS A 179 -8.17 0.32 -0.37
C LYS A 179 -7.97 1.71 -0.97
N PRO A 180 -8.93 2.61 -0.75
CA PRO A 180 -8.79 3.98 -1.22
C PRO A 180 -7.63 4.70 -0.55
N LEU A 181 -6.93 5.52 -1.35
CA LEU A 181 -5.92 6.45 -0.88
C LEU A 181 -6.54 7.81 -0.63
N VAL A 182 -6.21 8.39 0.51
CA VAL A 182 -6.54 9.76 0.89
C VAL A 182 -5.25 10.54 1.07
N ILE A 183 -5.21 11.78 0.60
CA ILE A 183 -4.02 12.62 0.65
C ILE A 183 -4.35 13.89 1.42
N ALA A 184 -3.71 14.08 2.58
CA ALA A 184 -3.73 15.33 3.30
C ALA A 184 -2.84 16.35 2.58
N ARG A 185 -3.27 17.60 2.50
CA ARG A 185 -2.58 18.68 1.79
C ARG A 185 -2.12 19.76 2.76
N ARG A 186 -1.15 20.53 2.34
CA ARG A 186 -0.68 21.71 3.12
C ARG A 186 -1.60 22.91 2.94
N ASP A 187 -2.29 23.00 1.80
CA ASP A 187 -3.22 24.08 1.48
C ASP A 187 -4.63 23.56 1.21
N SER A 188 -5.65 24.28 1.68
CA SER A 188 -7.04 23.98 1.34
C SER A 188 -7.37 24.54 -0.04
N LYS A 189 -7.97 23.71 -0.91
CA LYS A 189 -8.50 24.17 -2.20
C LYS A 189 -10.02 24.32 -2.10
N VAL A 190 -10.53 25.45 -2.55
CA VAL A 190 -11.98 25.77 -2.58
C VAL A 190 -12.78 24.68 -3.33
N THR A 191 -12.17 24.03 -4.31
CA THR A 191 -12.79 22.99 -5.13
C THR A 191 -13.10 21.68 -4.39
N GLU A 192 -12.55 21.47 -3.20
CA GLU A 192 -12.72 20.22 -2.44
C GLU A 192 -13.84 20.30 -1.37
N GLY A 193 -14.47 21.46 -1.20
CA GLY A 193 -15.55 21.69 -0.25
C GLY A 193 -15.07 21.88 1.19
N SER A 194 -15.93 21.59 2.17
CA SER A 194 -15.60 21.77 3.59
C SER A 194 -14.44 20.88 4.00
N ALA A 195 -13.43 21.48 4.61
CA ALA A 195 -12.22 20.81 5.05
C ALA A 195 -12.00 20.99 6.57
N ILE A 196 -11.24 20.09 7.16
CA ILE A 196 -10.66 20.20 8.50
C ILE A 196 -9.18 20.54 8.31
N SER A 197 -8.70 21.52 9.06
CA SER A 197 -7.29 21.90 9.07
C SER A 197 -6.75 21.81 10.48
N ILE A 198 -5.54 21.28 10.61
CA ILE A 198 -4.81 21.25 11.88
C ILE A 198 -3.43 21.88 11.70
N ASN A 199 -2.92 22.44 12.76
CA ASN A 199 -1.53 22.92 12.82
C ASN A 199 -0.67 21.85 13.49
N TYR A 200 0.48 21.56 12.92
CA TYR A 200 1.43 20.62 13.48
C TYR A 200 2.86 21.16 13.40
N VAL A 201 3.73 20.63 14.25
CA VAL A 201 5.16 20.99 14.25
C VAL A 201 5.93 19.98 13.43
N THR A 202 6.64 20.44 12.40
CA THR A 202 7.48 19.57 11.57
C THR A 202 8.68 19.05 12.36
N GLY A 203 8.93 17.75 12.28
CA GLY A 203 10.07 17.12 12.97
C GLY A 203 11.45 17.52 12.43
N SER A 204 11.53 18.01 11.19
CA SER A 204 12.79 18.38 10.55
C SER A 204 13.22 19.82 10.80
N SER A 205 12.29 20.77 10.88
CA SER A 205 12.59 22.20 10.97
C SER A 205 12.00 22.87 12.20
N GLY A 206 11.22 22.18 13.02
CA GLY A 206 10.52 22.76 14.17
C GLY A 206 9.48 23.84 13.80
N ARG A 207 9.12 23.96 12.53
CA ARG A 207 8.18 24.99 12.05
C ARG A 207 6.75 24.49 12.19
N ILE A 208 5.84 25.43 12.53
CA ILE A 208 4.41 25.18 12.49
C ILE A 208 3.99 25.16 11.02
N GLN A 209 3.33 24.09 10.62
CA GLN A 209 2.69 23.93 9.31
C GLN A 209 1.24 23.53 9.49
N THR A 210 0.42 23.80 8.48
CA THR A 210 -0.98 23.39 8.45
C THR A 210 -1.09 22.17 7.52
N MET A 211 -1.92 21.23 7.90
CA MET A 211 -2.40 20.20 6.98
C MET A 211 -3.91 20.17 6.97
N THR A 212 -4.46 19.87 5.82
CA THR A 212 -5.89 19.99 5.55
C THR A 212 -6.41 18.73 4.88
N LEU A 213 -7.59 18.30 5.28
CA LEU A 213 -8.28 17.17 4.69
C LEU A 213 -9.78 17.49 4.52
N THR A 214 -10.35 17.06 3.39
CA THR A 214 -11.77 17.21 3.13
C THR A 214 -12.60 16.38 4.10
N LYS A 215 -13.65 16.96 4.71
CA LYS A 215 -14.53 16.26 5.68
C LYS A 215 -15.18 14.96 5.14
N ARG A 216 -15.27 14.82 3.82
CA ARG A 216 -15.85 13.63 3.17
C ARG A 216 -14.85 12.52 2.92
N ALA A 217 -13.54 12.78 3.11
CA ALA A 217 -12.49 11.87 2.69
C ALA A 217 -12.43 10.58 3.52
N ILE A 218 -12.72 10.66 4.82
CA ILE A 218 -12.72 9.54 5.74
C ILE A 218 -14.04 9.52 6.49
N PRO A 219 -14.86 8.46 6.36
CA PRO A 219 -16.08 8.33 7.13
C PRO A 219 -15.79 8.04 8.62
N PRO A 220 -16.72 8.38 9.53
CA PRO A 220 -16.59 8.06 10.94
C PRO A 220 -16.37 6.55 11.18
N ASN A 221 -15.57 6.22 12.18
CA ASN A 221 -15.18 4.86 12.59
C ASN A 221 -14.32 4.09 11.56
N ALA A 222 -13.92 4.72 10.45
CA ALA A 222 -13.01 4.08 9.49
C ALA A 222 -11.63 3.81 10.11
N LYS A 223 -11.06 2.67 9.79
CA LYS A 223 -9.69 2.28 10.15
C LYS A 223 -8.73 2.85 9.12
N VAL A 224 -7.77 3.64 9.55
CA VAL A 224 -6.84 4.37 8.70
C VAL A 224 -5.41 3.91 8.96
N LEU A 225 -4.71 3.48 7.91
CA LEU A 225 -3.27 3.24 7.93
C LEU A 225 -2.56 4.46 7.33
N ILE A 226 -1.69 5.08 8.12
CA ILE A 226 -0.87 6.22 7.68
C ILE A 226 0.38 5.69 6.99
N ILE A 227 0.75 6.29 5.85
CA ILE A 227 1.97 5.97 5.10
C ILE A 227 2.74 7.25 4.82
N ASP A 228 4.05 7.23 5.08
CA ASP A 228 4.93 8.37 4.82
C ASP A 228 6.29 7.89 4.24
N ASP A 229 7.03 8.79 3.59
CA ASP A 229 8.38 8.48 3.07
C ASP A 229 9.46 8.59 4.14
N PHE A 230 9.38 9.59 5.00
CA PHE A 230 10.45 9.88 5.96
C PHE A 230 9.90 10.38 7.31
N MET A 231 10.37 9.78 8.39
CA MET A 231 10.00 10.18 9.75
C MET A 231 11.25 10.53 10.59
N LYS A 232 11.38 11.79 10.97
CA LYS A 232 12.39 12.23 11.94
C LYS A 232 11.87 12.12 13.37
N ALA A 233 11.11 13.07 13.84
CA ALA A 233 10.53 13.07 15.19
C ALA A 233 9.07 12.57 15.23
N GLY A 234 8.44 12.36 14.07
CA GLY A 234 7.05 11.89 13.99
C GLY A 234 5.99 13.01 14.05
N GLY A 235 6.38 14.27 13.88
CA GLY A 235 5.44 15.40 13.91
C GLY A 235 4.36 15.33 12.84
N THR A 236 4.72 14.98 11.61
CA THR A 236 3.78 14.78 10.49
C THR A 236 2.81 13.65 10.79
N ALA A 237 3.31 12.50 11.23
CA ALA A 237 2.49 11.33 11.57
C ALA A 237 1.53 11.63 12.74
N LYS A 238 1.99 12.37 13.76
CA LYS A 238 1.15 12.85 14.86
C LYS A 238 0.04 13.77 14.34
N GLY A 239 0.37 14.73 13.48
CA GLY A 239 -0.62 15.59 12.85
C GLY A 239 -1.64 14.82 12.04
N LEU A 240 -1.22 13.85 11.20
CA LEU A 240 -2.16 12.98 10.47
C LEU A 240 -3.06 12.19 11.42
N THR A 241 -2.52 11.71 12.55
CA THR A 241 -3.30 11.01 13.58
C THR A 241 -4.37 11.92 14.19
N GLU A 242 -4.02 13.14 14.55
CA GLU A 242 -4.96 14.13 15.08
C GLU A 242 -6.06 14.46 14.04
N LEU A 243 -5.67 14.59 12.75
CA LEU A 243 -6.63 14.85 11.67
C LEU A 243 -7.63 13.70 11.49
N VAL A 244 -7.19 12.45 11.61
CA VAL A 244 -8.07 11.27 11.57
C VAL A 244 -9.03 11.26 12.78
N HIS A 245 -8.55 11.61 13.96
CA HIS A 245 -9.38 11.69 15.17
C HIS A 245 -10.46 12.79 15.06
N GLU A 246 -10.13 13.96 14.50
CA GLU A 246 -11.09 15.03 14.24
C GLU A 246 -12.21 14.59 13.26
N MET A 247 -11.93 13.59 12.42
CA MET A 247 -12.91 12.96 11.53
C MET A 247 -13.65 11.80 12.18
N ASN A 248 -13.43 11.53 13.48
CA ASN A 248 -13.93 10.35 14.19
C ASN A 248 -13.48 9.02 13.56
N GLY A 249 -12.33 8.99 12.90
CA GLY A 249 -11.67 7.78 12.42
C GLY A 249 -10.74 7.17 13.47
N LYS A 250 -10.19 6.00 13.16
CA LYS A 250 -9.24 5.29 14.01
C LYS A 250 -7.96 4.99 13.23
N VAL A 251 -6.82 5.51 13.68
CA VAL A 251 -5.52 5.09 13.16
C VAL A 251 -5.22 3.68 13.64
N VAL A 252 -4.87 2.78 12.72
CA VAL A 252 -4.56 1.38 13.00
C VAL A 252 -3.07 1.05 12.84
N GLY A 253 -2.27 2.03 12.50
CA GLY A 253 -0.81 1.96 12.43
C GLY A 253 -0.24 3.04 11.52
N THR A 254 1.09 3.15 11.54
CA THR A 254 1.85 4.05 10.67
C THR A 254 3.00 3.29 10.02
N GLY A 255 3.05 3.23 8.70
CA GLY A 255 4.13 2.65 7.91
C GLY A 255 5.01 3.75 7.31
N VAL A 256 6.32 3.62 7.44
CA VAL A 256 7.28 4.63 6.97
C VAL A 256 8.38 3.97 6.16
N LEU A 257 8.82 4.60 5.07
CA LEU A 257 9.96 4.07 4.33
C LEU A 257 11.23 4.17 5.17
N VAL A 258 11.57 5.36 5.65
CA VAL A 258 12.77 5.62 6.45
C VAL A 258 12.40 6.36 7.74
N ALA A 259 12.78 5.81 8.88
CA ALA A 259 12.75 6.53 10.15
C ALA A 259 14.18 6.84 10.61
N THR A 260 14.44 8.02 11.18
CA THR A 260 15.73 8.29 11.80
C THR A 260 15.86 7.54 13.13
N ALA A 261 17.08 7.16 13.54
CA ALA A 261 17.32 6.60 14.86
C ALA A 261 16.97 7.62 15.95
N GLU A 262 17.44 8.87 15.80
CA GLU A 262 17.17 9.96 16.70
C GLU A 262 16.22 11.03 16.10
N PRO A 263 15.42 11.73 16.90
CA PRO A 263 15.23 11.59 18.35
C PRO A 263 14.45 10.32 18.70
N ASN A 264 14.73 9.76 19.88
CA ASN A 264 14.01 8.66 20.47
C ASN A 264 13.64 9.01 21.93
N PRO A 265 12.34 8.93 22.37
CA PRO A 265 11.20 8.40 21.63
C PRO A 265 10.67 9.36 20.54
N LYS A 266 9.96 8.80 19.58
CA LYS A 266 9.18 9.56 18.59
C LYS A 266 7.89 10.13 19.21
N LEU A 267 7.24 11.07 18.50
CA LEU A 267 5.98 11.66 18.92
C LEU A 267 4.77 10.71 18.72
N ILE A 268 4.99 9.57 18.09
CA ILE A 268 4.04 8.45 17.95
C ILE A 268 4.71 7.14 18.35
N ASN A 269 3.94 6.20 18.88
CA ASN A 269 4.46 4.93 19.39
C ASN A 269 4.19 3.74 18.46
N ASP A 270 3.07 3.73 17.72
CA ASP A 270 2.66 2.63 16.83
C ASP A 270 3.07 2.93 15.39
N TYR A 271 4.34 2.64 15.06
CA TYR A 271 4.85 2.76 13.71
C TYR A 271 5.82 1.63 13.37
N GLU A 272 5.91 1.30 12.09
CA GLU A 272 6.94 0.42 11.53
C GLU A 272 7.65 1.14 10.38
N SER A 273 8.98 1.06 10.36
CA SER A 273 9.80 1.58 9.25
C SER A 273 10.44 0.43 8.48
N LEU A 274 10.71 0.65 7.19
CA LEU A 274 11.48 -0.30 6.39
C LEU A 274 12.98 -0.11 6.58
N PHE A 275 13.40 1.13 6.87
CA PHE A 275 14.80 1.47 7.12
C PHE A 275 14.93 2.36 8.34
N THR A 276 16.07 2.20 9.06
CA THR A 276 16.51 3.10 10.13
C THR A 276 17.72 3.89 9.63
N PHE A 277 17.60 5.21 9.64
CA PHE A 277 18.68 6.13 9.27
C PHE A 277 19.39 6.65 10.52
N HIS A 278 20.68 6.37 10.66
CA HIS A 278 21.50 6.74 11.81
C HIS A 278 22.27 8.06 11.60
N GLY A 279 22.38 8.52 10.36
CA GLY A 279 23.07 9.76 10.02
C GLY A 279 24.05 9.59 8.86
N ILE A 280 24.84 10.64 8.64
CA ILE A 280 25.89 10.69 7.63
C ILE A 280 27.19 10.99 8.35
N ASP A 281 28.23 10.21 8.10
CA ASP A 281 29.59 10.54 8.51
C ASP A 281 30.21 11.46 7.45
N GLU A 282 30.32 12.75 7.77
CA GLU A 282 30.88 13.76 6.85
C GLU A 282 32.37 13.53 6.58
N SER A 283 33.10 12.83 7.48
CA SER A 283 34.53 12.58 7.32
C SER A 283 34.84 11.45 6.34
N THR A 284 34.02 10.42 6.33
CA THR A 284 34.13 9.27 5.42
C THR A 284 33.18 9.37 4.22
N ASN A 285 32.27 10.33 4.24
CA ASN A 285 31.21 10.49 3.24
C ASN A 285 30.30 9.24 3.16
N GLU A 286 30.04 8.62 4.32
CA GLU A 286 29.22 7.40 4.41
C GLU A 286 27.82 7.67 4.96
N ILE A 287 26.82 7.04 4.34
CA ILE A 287 25.42 7.05 4.79
C ILE A 287 25.18 5.81 5.66
N HIS A 288 24.87 6.04 6.94
CA HIS A 288 24.51 4.98 7.87
C HIS A 288 22.99 4.76 7.86
N ILE A 289 22.56 3.78 7.09
CA ILE A 289 21.16 3.36 6.97
C ILE A 289 21.07 1.84 7.00
N GLU A 290 20.14 1.32 7.78
CA GLU A 290 19.96 -0.13 7.97
C GLU A 290 18.52 -0.55 7.69
N PRO A 291 18.33 -1.70 7.01
CA PRO A 291 17.00 -2.26 6.82
C PRO A 291 16.47 -2.84 8.14
N VAL A 292 15.18 -2.69 8.36
CA VAL A 292 14.46 -3.38 9.42
C VAL A 292 13.95 -4.69 8.84
N PHE A 293 14.69 -5.75 9.05
CA PHE A 293 14.36 -7.08 8.53
C PHE A 293 13.12 -7.68 9.21
N ASP A 294 12.38 -8.47 8.46
CA ASP A 294 11.37 -9.33 9.04
C ASP A 294 12.06 -10.42 9.88
N THR A 295 11.65 -10.57 11.13
CA THR A 295 12.03 -11.74 11.90
C THR A 295 11.36 -12.96 11.26
N ILE A 296 12.13 -14.06 11.12
CA ILE A 296 11.72 -15.27 10.38
C ILE A 296 10.43 -15.91 10.91
N ASP A 297 9.90 -15.44 12.05
CA ASP A 297 8.78 -16.02 12.81
C ASP A 297 7.49 -15.14 12.85
N ARG A 298 7.25 -14.25 11.85
CA ARG A 298 5.99 -13.50 11.77
C ARG A 298 5.16 -13.84 10.56
#